data_f1d5da0c0d6c89b8298370c124ac4fac
#
_entry.id   f1d5da0c0d6c89b8298370c124ac4fac
#
_cell.length_a   1.000
_cell.length_b   1.000
_cell.length_c   1.000
_cell.angle_alpha   90.00
_cell.angle_beta   90.00
_cell.angle_gamma   90.00
#
_symmetry.space_group_name_H-M   'P 1'
#
loop_
_entity.id
_entity.type
_entity.pdbx_description
1 polymer ?
#
loop_
_entity_poly.entity_id
_entity_poly.type
_entity_poly.pdbx_seq_one_letter_code
_entity_poly.pdbx_strand_id
1 'polypeptide(L)'
;MELSLLLFLALLLGLLLLLFKGHPKAHGNLPPGPHPLPFLGNILQMNRKGLFKSFLQFREKYGDVFTVYLGPRPVVMLCGAETIREALVDQADSFSGRGMIAVAEPTFQGYGVVFANGDRWKALRRFSLATMRDFGMGKRTVEERIQEEAQCLVEEIKKSKGDLLDPLFFFQSATANIICSIVFGERFDYKDQQFLRLLDLFYQSFALVSSLSSQIFELFSTILKYFPGPHREVYKNLQEVNRFIGHRVEKHRETLDPSNPRDFIDTFLLRMDK
;
A
#
# COMPACT_ATOMS: atom_id res chain seq x y z
N MET A 1 -9.56 -51.30 -8.30
CA MET A 1 -8.27 -50.99 -7.70
C MET A 1 -7.25 -50.49 -8.72
N GLU A 2 -7.10 -51.10 -9.87
CA GLU A 2 -6.13 -50.70 -10.91
C GLU A 2 -6.43 -49.34 -11.54
N LEU A 3 -7.70 -49.03 -11.84
CA LEU A 3 -8.09 -47.77 -12.47
C LEU A 3 -7.82 -46.55 -11.54
N SER A 4 -8.06 -46.69 -10.24
CA SER A 4 -7.78 -45.65 -9.27
C SER A 4 -6.28 -45.40 -9.06
N LEU A 5 -5.48 -46.46 -9.15
CA LEU A 5 -4.02 -46.37 -9.10
C LEU A 5 -3.44 -45.69 -10.35
N LEU A 6 -3.97 -46.05 -11.54
CA LEU A 6 -3.59 -45.41 -12.81
C LEU A 6 -3.94 -43.94 -12.85
N LEU A 7 -5.13 -43.54 -12.36
CA LEU A 7 -5.53 -42.15 -12.24
C LEU A 7 -4.63 -41.38 -11.25
N PHE A 8 -4.28 -41.98 -10.11
CA PHE A 8 -3.37 -41.40 -9.16
C PHE A 8 -1.97 -41.18 -9.74
N LEU A 9 -1.43 -42.20 -10.44
CA LEU A 9 -0.14 -42.13 -11.12
C LEU A 9 -0.15 -41.08 -12.24
N ALA A 10 -1.22 -40.99 -13.02
CA ALA A 10 -1.38 -39.96 -14.05
C ALA A 10 -1.46 -38.55 -13.49
N LEU A 11 -2.17 -38.36 -12.36
CA LEU A 11 -2.23 -37.10 -11.61
C LEU A 11 -0.86 -36.75 -11.03
N LEU A 12 -0.15 -37.69 -10.45
CA LEU A 12 1.19 -37.52 -9.91
C LEU A 12 2.19 -37.15 -11.01
N LEU A 13 2.14 -37.85 -12.16
CA LEU A 13 2.97 -37.56 -13.34
C LEU A 13 2.63 -36.17 -13.91
N GLY A 14 1.35 -35.82 -14.02
CA GLY A 14 0.90 -34.51 -14.45
C GLY A 14 1.38 -33.41 -13.51
N LEU A 15 1.32 -33.63 -12.20
CA LEU A 15 1.84 -32.70 -11.19
C LEU A 15 3.37 -32.58 -11.30
N LEU A 16 4.10 -33.67 -11.47
CA LEU A 16 5.54 -33.68 -11.70
C LEU A 16 5.91 -32.92 -12.98
N LEU A 17 5.23 -33.15 -14.08
CA LEU A 17 5.46 -32.45 -15.35
C LEU A 17 5.16 -30.95 -15.23
N LEU A 18 4.13 -30.56 -14.47
CA LEU A 18 3.84 -29.16 -14.15
C LEU A 18 4.95 -28.57 -13.28
N LEU A 19 5.49 -29.32 -12.32
CA LEU A 19 6.62 -28.89 -11.49
C LEU A 19 7.90 -28.68 -12.31
N PHE A 20 8.18 -29.57 -13.28
CA PHE A 20 9.35 -29.41 -14.16
C PHE A 20 9.18 -28.31 -15.22
N LYS A 21 7.97 -28.11 -15.77
CA LYS A 21 7.67 -26.99 -16.67
C LYS A 21 7.58 -25.64 -15.97
N GLY A 22 7.32 -25.64 -14.68
CA GLY A 22 7.17 -24.44 -13.86
C GLY A 22 8.47 -23.76 -13.43
N HIS A 23 9.62 -24.16 -13.97
CA HIS A 23 10.82 -23.37 -13.78
C HIS A 23 10.62 -22.00 -14.45
N PRO A 24 10.63 -20.90 -13.70
CA PRO A 24 10.60 -19.58 -14.30
C PRO A 24 11.82 -19.47 -15.22
N LYS A 25 11.57 -19.36 -16.53
CA LYS A 25 12.64 -19.02 -17.47
C LYS A 25 13.21 -17.70 -16.97
N ALA A 26 14.52 -17.68 -16.70
CA ALA A 26 15.21 -16.44 -16.37
C ALA A 26 14.87 -15.42 -17.47
N HIS A 27 14.08 -14.41 -17.14
CA HIS A 27 13.70 -13.35 -18.05
C HIS A 27 14.87 -12.35 -18.07
N GLY A 28 15.71 -12.48 -19.08
CA GLY A 28 16.84 -11.55 -19.29
C GLY A 28 18.02 -11.75 -18.32
N ASN A 29 18.90 -10.77 -18.28
CA ASN A 29 20.07 -10.73 -17.40
C ASN A 29 19.68 -10.23 -15.99
N LEU A 30 18.99 -11.08 -15.23
CA LEU A 30 18.69 -10.78 -13.83
C LEU A 30 19.95 -10.91 -12.97
N PRO A 31 20.09 -10.09 -11.92
CA PRO A 31 21.14 -10.24 -10.93
C PRO A 31 21.20 -11.64 -10.32
N PRO A 32 22.36 -12.09 -9.82
CA PRO A 32 22.51 -13.42 -9.21
C PRO A 32 21.58 -13.58 -8.01
N GLY A 33 21.25 -14.81 -7.67
CA GLY A 33 20.39 -15.11 -6.52
C GLY A 33 20.26 -16.59 -6.22
N PRO A 34 19.54 -16.97 -5.15
CA PRO A 34 19.29 -18.36 -4.83
C PRO A 34 18.42 -19.03 -5.90
N HIS A 35 18.69 -20.32 -6.17
CA HIS A 35 17.88 -21.08 -7.11
C HIS A 35 16.44 -21.22 -6.64
N PRO A 36 15.45 -20.78 -7.45
CA PRO A 36 14.04 -20.85 -7.04
C PRO A 36 13.52 -22.29 -7.14
N LEU A 37 12.64 -22.65 -6.22
CA LEU A 37 11.81 -23.85 -6.34
C LEU A 37 10.67 -23.61 -7.31
N PRO A 38 10.21 -24.65 -8.05
CA PRO A 38 9.04 -24.54 -8.91
C PRO A 38 7.83 -23.97 -8.14
N PHE A 39 7.08 -23.04 -8.73
CA PHE A 39 5.91 -22.34 -8.18
C PHE A 39 6.14 -21.52 -6.90
N LEU A 40 6.95 -22.03 -5.96
CA LEU A 40 7.17 -21.39 -4.66
C LEU A 40 8.32 -20.38 -4.67
N GLY A 41 9.19 -20.43 -5.70
CA GLY A 41 10.37 -19.59 -5.74
C GLY A 41 11.29 -19.85 -4.53
N ASN A 42 11.68 -18.80 -3.84
CA ASN A 42 12.59 -18.91 -2.69
C ASN A 42 11.87 -18.80 -1.34
N ILE A 43 10.53 -18.84 -1.29
CA ILE A 43 9.75 -18.65 -0.06
C ILE A 43 10.16 -19.64 1.05
N LEU A 44 10.37 -20.91 0.70
CA LEU A 44 10.77 -21.93 1.67
C LEU A 44 12.23 -21.82 2.13
N GLN A 45 13.05 -21.06 1.41
CA GLN A 45 14.45 -20.80 1.76
C GLN A 45 14.59 -19.59 2.69
N MET A 46 13.50 -18.86 2.92
CA MET A 46 13.46 -17.70 3.80
C MET A 46 12.99 -18.08 5.20
N ASN A 47 13.58 -17.48 6.22
CA ASN A 47 13.19 -17.70 7.60
C ASN A 47 11.84 -17.01 7.88
N ARG A 48 10.83 -17.78 8.27
CA ARG A 48 9.49 -17.28 8.59
C ARG A 48 9.43 -16.25 9.72
N LYS A 49 10.41 -16.32 10.66
CA LYS A 49 10.49 -15.40 11.81
C LYS A 49 11.38 -14.18 11.55
N GLY A 50 11.95 -14.05 10.35
CA GLY A 50 12.88 -12.97 10.06
C GLY A 50 13.23 -12.88 8.57
N LEU A 51 12.27 -12.46 7.73
CA LEU A 51 12.51 -12.23 6.30
C LEU A 51 13.72 -11.31 6.07
N PHE A 52 13.83 -10.24 6.85
CA PHE A 52 14.94 -9.31 6.77
C PHE A 52 16.29 -9.99 7.02
N LYS A 53 16.37 -10.90 8.00
CA LYS A 53 17.57 -11.67 8.26
C LYS A 53 17.96 -12.56 7.08
N SER A 54 16.99 -13.16 6.40
CA SER A 54 17.24 -13.94 5.19
C SER A 54 17.79 -13.08 4.05
N PHE A 55 17.27 -11.88 3.86
CA PHE A 55 17.79 -10.96 2.85
C PHE A 55 19.22 -10.50 3.17
N LEU A 56 19.57 -10.29 4.42
CA LEU A 56 20.96 -10.00 4.82
C LEU A 56 21.90 -11.18 4.52
N GLN A 57 21.48 -12.42 4.78
CA GLN A 57 22.25 -13.61 4.42
C GLN A 57 22.44 -13.76 2.90
N PHE A 58 21.39 -13.46 2.12
CA PHE A 58 21.52 -13.46 0.66
C PHE A 58 22.43 -12.34 0.17
N ARG A 59 22.39 -11.16 0.78
CA ARG A 59 23.31 -10.06 0.52
C ARG A 59 24.76 -10.46 0.72
N GLU A 60 25.09 -11.13 1.84
CA GLU A 60 26.44 -11.63 2.11
C GLU A 60 26.95 -12.58 1.03
N LYS A 61 26.06 -13.37 0.43
CA LYS A 61 26.42 -14.38 -0.56
C LYS A 61 26.43 -13.85 -2.01
N TYR A 62 25.50 -12.94 -2.34
CA TYR A 62 25.23 -12.51 -3.73
C TYR A 62 25.57 -11.04 -3.99
N GLY A 63 25.92 -10.29 -2.96
CA GLY A 63 26.19 -8.84 -3.06
C GLY A 63 24.97 -7.97 -2.82
N ASP A 64 25.12 -6.66 -3.05
CA ASP A 64 24.12 -5.65 -2.75
C ASP A 64 22.92 -5.65 -3.72
N VAL A 65 23.05 -6.31 -4.88
CA VAL A 65 21.99 -6.46 -5.88
C VAL A 65 21.81 -7.94 -6.18
N PHE A 66 20.66 -8.49 -5.80
CA PHE A 66 20.40 -9.90 -6.03
C PHE A 66 18.90 -10.15 -6.33
N THR A 67 18.61 -11.28 -6.95
CA THR A 67 17.24 -11.67 -7.31
C THR A 67 16.72 -12.76 -6.38
N VAL A 68 15.52 -12.58 -5.86
CA VAL A 68 14.75 -13.63 -5.18
C VAL A 68 13.42 -13.83 -5.91
N TYR A 69 12.94 -15.05 -5.94
CA TYR A 69 11.64 -15.37 -6.50
C TYR A 69 10.62 -15.51 -5.36
N LEU A 70 9.63 -14.62 -5.34
CA LEU A 70 8.48 -14.71 -4.46
C LEU A 70 7.33 -15.39 -5.22
N GLY A 71 7.20 -16.70 -5.05
CA GLY A 71 6.37 -17.50 -5.94
C GLY A 71 6.91 -17.44 -7.37
N PRO A 72 6.07 -17.15 -8.36
CA PRO A 72 6.49 -17.05 -9.77
C PRO A 72 7.13 -15.69 -10.12
N ARG A 73 7.12 -14.70 -9.21
CA ARG A 73 7.59 -13.34 -9.50
C ARG A 73 9.07 -13.17 -9.15
N PRO A 74 9.93 -12.78 -10.10
CA PRO A 74 11.28 -12.33 -9.77
C PRO A 74 11.22 -10.95 -9.10
N VAL A 75 11.96 -10.78 -8.03
CA VAL A 75 12.10 -9.53 -7.27
C VAL A 75 13.59 -9.24 -7.12
N VAL A 76 14.04 -8.11 -7.63
CA VAL A 76 15.41 -7.66 -7.45
C VAL A 76 15.48 -6.90 -6.13
N MET A 77 16.35 -7.38 -5.25
CA MET A 77 16.61 -6.74 -3.96
C MET A 77 17.78 -5.80 -4.09
N LEU A 78 17.60 -4.59 -3.60
CA LEU A 78 18.65 -3.55 -3.52
C LEU A 78 19.01 -3.35 -2.06
N CYS A 79 20.27 -3.50 -1.73
CA CYS A 79 20.83 -3.35 -0.40
C CYS A 79 21.96 -2.32 -0.43
N GLY A 80 22.18 -1.65 0.72
CA GLY A 80 23.22 -0.62 0.84
C GLY A 80 22.77 0.75 0.35
N ALA A 81 23.25 1.79 1.04
CA ALA A 81 22.81 3.16 0.79
C ALA A 81 23.18 3.66 -0.61
N GLU A 82 24.35 3.30 -1.09
CA GLU A 82 24.86 3.71 -2.42
C GLU A 82 24.01 3.10 -3.54
N THR A 83 23.80 1.78 -3.51
CA THR A 83 22.97 1.08 -4.50
C THR A 83 21.54 1.60 -4.54
N ILE A 84 20.93 1.83 -3.35
CA ILE A 84 19.59 2.38 -3.24
C ILE A 84 19.54 3.81 -3.78
N ARG A 85 20.55 4.64 -3.49
CA ARG A 85 20.63 5.99 -4.01
C ARG A 85 20.78 6.01 -5.52
N GLU A 86 21.67 5.20 -6.09
CA GLU A 86 21.86 5.07 -7.53
C GLU A 86 20.53 4.73 -8.22
N ALA A 87 19.79 3.73 -7.73
CA ALA A 87 18.52 3.32 -8.31
C ALA A 87 17.42 4.39 -8.14
N LEU A 88 17.21 4.91 -6.91
CA LEU A 88 16.05 5.72 -6.60
C LEU A 88 16.26 7.23 -6.82
N VAL A 89 17.49 7.70 -6.95
CA VAL A 89 17.83 9.11 -7.15
C VAL A 89 18.48 9.30 -8.51
N ASP A 90 19.60 8.63 -8.75
CA ASP A 90 20.41 8.89 -9.95
C ASP A 90 19.75 8.30 -11.22
N GLN A 91 19.01 7.16 -11.08
CA GLN A 91 18.26 6.52 -12.15
C GLN A 91 16.75 6.48 -11.86
N ALA A 92 16.24 7.47 -11.15
CA ALA A 92 14.85 7.53 -10.67
C ALA A 92 13.80 7.25 -11.76
N ASP A 93 14.00 7.75 -12.96
CA ASP A 93 13.04 7.55 -14.07
C ASP A 93 12.90 6.07 -14.45
N SER A 94 14.01 5.30 -14.43
CA SER A 94 14.03 3.87 -14.74
C SER A 94 13.35 3.03 -13.65
N PHE A 95 13.38 3.49 -12.39
CA PHE A 95 12.85 2.79 -11.23
C PHE A 95 11.55 3.40 -10.66
N SER A 96 10.95 4.39 -11.35
CA SER A 96 9.76 5.09 -10.90
C SER A 96 8.47 4.27 -11.00
N GLY A 97 8.48 3.13 -11.69
CA GLY A 97 7.31 2.29 -11.87
C GLY A 97 6.81 1.67 -10.54
N ARG A 98 5.50 1.68 -10.36
CA ARG A 98 4.82 1.01 -9.24
C ARG A 98 4.29 -0.35 -9.69
N GLY A 99 4.67 -1.42 -9.00
CA GLY A 99 4.08 -2.73 -9.19
C GLY A 99 2.60 -2.76 -8.84
N MET A 100 1.84 -3.61 -9.50
CA MET A 100 0.44 -3.85 -9.18
C MET A 100 0.34 -4.58 -7.84
N ILE A 101 -0.56 -4.10 -6.98
CA ILE A 101 -0.93 -4.77 -5.73
C ILE A 101 -2.31 -5.40 -5.94
N ALA A 102 -2.35 -6.72 -6.03
CA ALA A 102 -3.54 -7.46 -6.46
C ALA A 102 -4.76 -7.22 -5.57
N VAL A 103 -4.56 -7.04 -4.27
CA VAL A 103 -5.66 -6.76 -3.33
C VAL A 103 -6.23 -5.35 -3.48
N ALA A 104 -5.47 -4.40 -3.99
CA ALA A 104 -5.86 -3.01 -4.14
C ALA A 104 -6.36 -2.68 -5.56
N GLU A 105 -5.96 -3.46 -6.55
CA GLU A 105 -6.26 -3.24 -7.97
C GLU A 105 -7.75 -3.06 -8.28
N PRO A 106 -8.68 -3.89 -7.73
CA PRO A 106 -10.12 -3.72 -8.02
C PRO A 106 -10.68 -2.36 -7.62
N THR A 107 -10.06 -1.71 -6.63
CA THR A 107 -10.49 -0.40 -6.14
C THR A 107 -9.83 0.75 -6.89
N PHE A 108 -8.51 0.68 -7.06
CA PHE A 108 -7.73 1.81 -7.58
C PHE A 108 -7.52 1.76 -9.09
N GLN A 109 -7.52 0.58 -9.72
CA GLN A 109 -7.42 0.41 -11.18
C GLN A 109 -6.28 1.21 -11.83
N GLY A 110 -5.15 1.30 -11.14
CA GLY A 110 -4.00 2.09 -11.57
C GLY A 110 -4.19 3.62 -11.51
N TYR A 111 -5.23 4.10 -10.81
CA TYR A 111 -5.46 5.52 -10.55
C TYR A 111 -4.86 5.96 -9.20
N GLY A 112 -4.78 7.28 -9.03
CA GLY A 112 -4.26 7.90 -7.80
C GLY A 112 -2.74 7.98 -7.75
N VAL A 113 -2.22 8.88 -6.92
CA VAL A 113 -0.78 9.17 -6.83
C VAL A 113 0.06 8.00 -6.32
N VAL A 114 -0.56 7.02 -5.62
CA VAL A 114 0.12 5.85 -5.05
C VAL A 114 0.26 4.72 -6.07
N PHE A 115 -0.76 4.50 -6.91
CA PHE A 115 -0.84 3.32 -7.78
C PHE A 115 -0.70 3.63 -9.27
N ALA A 116 -0.79 4.89 -9.67
CA ALA A 116 -0.59 5.28 -11.06
C ALA A 116 0.88 5.15 -11.50
N ASN A 117 1.08 5.01 -12.80
CA ASN A 117 2.38 4.92 -13.45
C ASN A 117 2.50 5.93 -14.59
N GLY A 118 3.74 6.14 -15.05
CA GLY A 118 4.05 6.93 -16.23
C GLY A 118 3.59 8.40 -16.12
N ASP A 119 3.12 8.97 -17.23
CA ASP A 119 2.76 10.38 -17.30
C ASP A 119 1.57 10.75 -16.41
N ARG A 120 0.61 9.82 -16.22
CA ARG A 120 -0.49 9.99 -15.28
C ARG A 120 0.03 10.19 -13.87
N TRP A 121 0.94 9.36 -13.42
CA TRP A 121 1.57 9.51 -12.11
C TRP A 121 2.35 10.80 -11.99
N LYS A 122 3.16 11.17 -13.01
CA LYS A 122 3.93 12.41 -13.02
C LYS A 122 3.03 13.64 -12.89
N ALA A 123 1.91 13.67 -13.62
CA ALA A 123 0.94 14.75 -13.56
C ALA A 123 0.26 14.85 -12.19
N LEU A 124 -0.27 13.73 -11.68
CA LEU A 124 -0.94 13.68 -10.37
C LEU A 124 0.02 14.02 -9.23
N ARG A 125 1.24 13.47 -9.24
CA ARG A 125 2.25 13.77 -8.22
C ARG A 125 2.61 15.24 -8.18
N ARG A 126 2.89 15.85 -9.34
CA ARG A 126 3.20 17.28 -9.45
C ARG A 126 2.06 18.13 -8.90
N PHE A 127 0.85 17.84 -9.31
CA PHE A 127 -0.35 18.53 -8.85
C PHE A 127 -0.50 18.38 -7.33
N SER A 128 -0.50 17.15 -6.81
CA SER A 128 -0.74 16.89 -5.39
C SER A 128 0.30 17.54 -4.51
N LEU A 129 1.61 17.45 -4.86
CA LEU A 129 2.67 18.07 -4.07
C LEU A 129 2.59 19.61 -4.10
N ALA A 130 2.26 20.21 -5.25
CA ALA A 130 2.07 21.65 -5.37
C ALA A 130 0.89 22.11 -4.51
N THR A 131 -0.27 21.49 -4.67
CA THR A 131 -1.49 21.81 -3.92
C THR A 131 -1.31 21.62 -2.42
N MET A 132 -0.74 20.50 -1.97
CA MET A 132 -0.47 20.30 -0.54
C MET A 132 0.50 21.35 0.02
N ARG A 133 1.49 21.78 -0.76
CA ARG A 133 2.39 22.88 -0.37
C ARG A 133 1.64 24.21 -0.27
N ASP A 134 0.68 24.47 -1.15
CA ASP A 134 -0.14 25.70 -1.11
C ASP A 134 -1.02 25.73 0.13
N PHE A 135 -1.53 24.59 0.57
CA PHE A 135 -2.26 24.42 1.83
C PHE A 135 -1.37 24.23 3.08
N GLY A 136 -0.09 24.50 2.94
CA GLY A 136 0.81 24.65 4.07
C GLY A 136 1.79 23.53 4.35
N MET A 137 1.75 22.40 3.59
CA MET A 137 2.74 21.35 3.80
C MET A 137 4.17 21.88 3.62
N GLY A 138 4.98 21.75 4.66
CA GLY A 138 6.34 22.29 4.71
C GLY A 138 6.42 23.82 4.89
N LYS A 139 5.35 24.50 5.30
CA LYS A 139 5.27 25.93 5.61
C LYS A 139 4.78 26.13 7.05
N ARG A 140 4.87 27.37 7.55
CA ARG A 140 4.42 27.78 8.88
C ARG A 140 2.91 27.53 9.12
N THR A 141 2.10 27.58 8.09
CA THR A 141 0.65 27.33 8.15
C THR A 141 0.27 25.90 8.55
N VAL A 142 1.09 24.89 8.20
CA VAL A 142 0.88 23.53 8.72
C VAL A 142 1.26 23.41 10.18
N GLU A 143 2.25 24.17 10.63
CA GLU A 143 2.62 24.22 12.05
C GLU A 143 1.46 24.73 12.91
N GLU A 144 0.73 25.73 12.47
CA GLU A 144 -0.47 26.25 13.16
C GLU A 144 -1.54 25.15 13.30
N ARG A 145 -1.82 24.39 12.24
CA ARG A 145 -2.74 23.24 12.29
C ARG A 145 -2.25 22.13 13.24
N ILE A 146 -0.95 21.86 13.24
CA ILE A 146 -0.34 20.88 14.16
C ILE A 146 -0.47 21.37 15.61
N GLN A 147 -0.26 22.66 15.88
CA GLN A 147 -0.40 23.22 17.22
C GLN A 147 -1.85 23.20 17.70
N GLU A 148 -2.81 23.55 16.85
CA GLU A 148 -4.23 23.44 17.14
C GLU A 148 -4.62 22.01 17.50
N GLU A 149 -4.24 21.04 16.68
CA GLU A 149 -4.54 19.63 16.93
C GLU A 149 -3.83 19.11 18.19
N ALA A 150 -2.59 19.57 18.46
CA ALA A 150 -1.87 19.21 19.67
C ALA A 150 -2.58 19.75 20.94
N GLN A 151 -3.18 20.92 20.88
CA GLN A 151 -3.98 21.46 21.99
C GLN A 151 -5.23 20.61 22.22
N CYS A 152 -5.96 20.25 21.17
CA CYS A 152 -7.11 19.34 21.26
C CYS A 152 -6.72 17.99 21.85
N LEU A 153 -5.59 17.43 21.43
CA LEU A 153 -5.05 16.17 21.96
C LEU A 153 -4.75 16.28 23.45
N VAL A 154 -4.09 17.36 23.89
CA VAL A 154 -3.78 17.60 25.30
C VAL A 154 -5.06 17.72 26.13
N GLU A 155 -6.09 18.39 25.62
CA GLU A 155 -7.38 18.50 26.30
C GLU A 155 -8.08 17.15 26.46
N GLU A 156 -8.04 16.29 25.41
CA GLU A 156 -8.61 14.92 25.53
C GLU A 156 -7.83 14.07 26.54
N ILE A 157 -6.51 14.14 26.54
CA ILE A 157 -5.68 13.44 27.52
C ILE A 157 -5.98 13.93 28.95
N LYS A 158 -6.17 15.21 29.16
CA LYS A 158 -6.55 15.76 30.47
C LYS A 158 -7.89 15.21 30.99
N LYS A 159 -8.82 14.89 30.12
CA LYS A 159 -10.13 14.32 30.49
C LYS A 159 -10.02 12.94 31.14
N SER A 160 -8.91 12.23 30.95
CA SER A 160 -8.67 10.91 31.59
C SER A 160 -8.43 11.01 33.10
N LYS A 161 -8.09 12.20 33.61
CA LYS A 161 -7.81 12.45 35.05
C LYS A 161 -6.78 11.50 35.66
N GLY A 162 -5.87 10.95 34.86
CA GLY A 162 -4.83 10.02 35.29
C GLY A 162 -5.18 8.54 35.08
N ASP A 163 -6.31 8.22 34.46
CA ASP A 163 -6.62 6.86 34.05
C ASP A 163 -5.69 6.39 32.94
N LEU A 164 -5.48 5.09 32.85
CA LEU A 164 -4.67 4.48 31.79
C LEU A 164 -5.33 4.71 30.44
N LEU A 165 -4.56 5.27 29.53
CA LEU A 165 -4.97 5.54 28.16
C LEU A 165 -4.16 4.69 27.17
N ASP A 166 -4.80 4.24 26.10
CA ASP A 166 -4.09 3.76 24.92
C ASP A 166 -3.65 4.96 24.07
N PRO A 167 -2.34 5.30 24.05
CA PRO A 167 -1.85 6.46 23.30
C PRO A 167 -1.98 6.29 21.79
N LEU A 168 -2.03 5.04 21.30
CA LEU A 168 -2.05 4.74 19.87
C LEU A 168 -3.26 5.39 19.18
N PHE A 169 -4.45 5.23 19.76
CA PHE A 169 -5.69 5.84 19.26
C PHE A 169 -5.58 7.36 19.12
N PHE A 170 -5.06 8.01 20.15
CA PHE A 170 -4.97 9.48 20.19
C PHE A 170 -3.98 10.02 19.16
N PHE A 171 -2.79 9.41 19.03
CA PHE A 171 -1.81 9.82 18.04
C PHE A 171 -2.25 9.53 16.60
N GLN A 172 -2.93 8.41 16.37
CA GLN A 172 -3.51 8.12 15.06
C GLN A 172 -4.58 9.13 14.68
N SER A 173 -5.49 9.45 15.60
CA SER A 173 -6.57 10.42 15.38
C SER A 173 -6.01 11.82 15.13
N ALA A 174 -5.05 12.27 15.93
CA ALA A 174 -4.42 13.58 15.75
C ALA A 174 -3.70 13.67 14.39
N THR A 175 -2.90 12.67 14.05
CA THR A 175 -2.21 12.64 12.75
C THR A 175 -3.19 12.65 11.59
N ALA A 176 -4.25 11.84 11.67
CA ALA A 176 -5.31 11.81 10.65
C ALA A 176 -6.03 13.15 10.52
N ASN A 177 -6.33 13.83 11.65
CA ASN A 177 -6.97 15.14 11.64
C ASN A 177 -6.12 16.22 10.94
N ILE A 178 -4.81 16.22 11.15
CA ILE A 178 -3.91 17.14 10.44
C ILE A 178 -4.02 16.92 8.92
N ILE A 179 -4.05 15.67 8.46
CA ILE A 179 -4.24 15.37 7.04
C ILE A 179 -5.65 15.74 6.57
N CYS A 180 -6.69 15.42 7.35
CA CYS A 180 -8.08 15.76 7.04
C CYS A 180 -8.27 17.27 6.90
N SER A 181 -7.63 18.09 7.74
CA SER A 181 -7.70 19.54 7.65
C SER A 181 -7.09 20.09 6.34
N ILE A 182 -6.14 19.40 5.73
CA ILE A 182 -5.56 19.77 4.43
C ILE A 182 -6.44 19.27 3.28
N VAL A 183 -6.95 18.03 3.40
CA VAL A 183 -7.66 17.35 2.30
C VAL A 183 -9.13 17.75 2.23
N PHE A 184 -9.81 17.79 3.39
CA PHE A 184 -11.25 18.08 3.51
C PHE A 184 -11.54 19.49 4.04
N GLY A 185 -10.51 20.28 4.40
CA GLY A 185 -10.66 21.62 4.96
C GLY A 185 -11.18 21.65 6.40
N GLU A 186 -11.38 20.53 7.05
CA GLU A 186 -11.96 20.45 8.40
C GLU A 186 -11.25 19.40 9.26
N ARG A 187 -11.30 19.60 10.59
CA ARG A 187 -10.92 18.59 11.57
C ARG A 187 -12.17 17.87 12.08
N PHE A 188 -12.00 16.64 12.56
CA PHE A 188 -13.05 15.82 13.15
C PHE A 188 -12.90 15.76 14.68
N ASP A 189 -14.01 15.69 15.38
CA ASP A 189 -14.00 15.37 16.81
C ASP A 189 -13.53 13.91 17.02
N TYR A 190 -12.78 13.69 18.12
CA TYR A 190 -12.31 12.33 18.46
C TYR A 190 -13.43 11.35 18.79
N LYS A 191 -14.67 11.83 18.96
CA LYS A 191 -15.88 11.02 19.16
C LYS A 191 -16.77 10.93 17.94
N ASP A 192 -16.39 11.58 16.83
CA ASP A 192 -17.14 11.52 15.58
C ASP A 192 -17.15 10.07 15.04
N GLN A 193 -18.34 9.49 14.93
CA GLN A 193 -18.50 8.09 14.53
C GLN A 193 -18.05 7.82 13.10
N GLN A 194 -18.21 8.78 12.20
CA GLN A 194 -17.77 8.64 10.80
C GLN A 194 -16.24 8.66 10.71
N PHE A 195 -15.62 9.54 11.46
CA PHE A 195 -14.16 9.62 11.55
C PHE A 195 -13.56 8.37 12.19
N LEU A 196 -14.12 7.92 13.32
CA LEU A 196 -13.69 6.69 13.99
C LEU A 196 -13.83 5.48 13.06
N ARG A 197 -14.93 5.41 12.30
CA ARG A 197 -15.13 4.34 11.33
C ARG A 197 -14.12 4.40 10.20
N LEU A 198 -13.78 5.58 9.71
CA LEU A 198 -12.74 5.77 8.69
C LEU A 198 -11.38 5.27 9.17
N LEU A 199 -10.97 5.63 10.40
CA LEU A 199 -9.72 5.17 10.99
C LEU A 199 -9.69 3.64 11.16
N ASP A 200 -10.79 3.06 11.64
CA ASP A 200 -10.93 1.63 11.81
C ASP A 200 -10.81 0.87 10.48
N LEU A 201 -11.45 1.37 9.42
CA LEU A 201 -11.35 0.81 8.07
C LEU A 201 -9.90 0.82 7.55
N PHE A 202 -9.17 1.90 7.76
CA PHE A 202 -7.76 1.96 7.39
C PHE A 202 -6.93 0.97 8.22
N TYR A 203 -7.08 0.96 9.54
CA TYR A 203 -6.36 0.05 10.42
C TYR A 203 -6.60 -1.42 10.05
N GLN A 204 -7.86 -1.82 9.90
CA GLN A 204 -8.24 -3.17 9.50
C GLN A 204 -7.67 -3.53 8.12
N SER A 205 -7.75 -2.62 7.15
CA SER A 205 -7.21 -2.86 5.81
C SER A 205 -5.70 -3.07 5.83
N PHE A 206 -4.95 -2.27 6.57
CA PHE A 206 -3.50 -2.44 6.71
C PHE A 206 -3.14 -3.74 7.44
N ALA A 207 -3.87 -4.10 8.50
CA ALA A 207 -3.67 -5.35 9.22
C ALA A 207 -3.95 -6.57 8.31
N LEU A 208 -5.04 -6.53 7.54
CA LEU A 208 -5.39 -7.59 6.59
C LEU A 208 -4.36 -7.71 5.46
N VAL A 209 -3.96 -6.60 4.85
CA VAL A 209 -2.94 -6.60 3.77
C VAL A 209 -1.60 -7.13 4.27
N SER A 210 -1.24 -6.85 5.51
CA SER A 210 -0.01 -7.34 6.14
C SER A 210 -0.08 -8.81 6.56
N SER A 211 -1.25 -9.42 6.54
CA SER A 211 -1.43 -10.82 6.92
C SER A 211 -0.75 -11.79 5.94
N LEU A 212 -0.31 -12.94 6.45
CA LEU A 212 0.30 -13.98 5.61
C LEU A 212 -0.64 -14.45 4.48
N SER A 213 -1.95 -14.54 4.76
CA SER A 213 -2.96 -14.95 3.77
C SER A 213 -3.10 -13.93 2.63
N SER A 214 -3.00 -12.63 2.90
CA SER A 214 -2.99 -11.59 1.87
C SER A 214 -1.69 -11.60 1.06
N GLN A 215 -0.56 -11.89 1.69
CA GLN A 215 0.71 -12.05 0.98
C GLN A 215 0.69 -13.27 0.05
N ILE A 216 0.10 -14.38 0.48
CA ILE A 216 -0.13 -15.55 -0.39
C ILE A 216 -1.09 -15.18 -1.54
N PHE A 217 -2.16 -14.44 -1.24
CA PHE A 217 -3.08 -13.95 -2.26
C PHE A 217 -2.34 -13.08 -3.29
N GLU A 218 -1.46 -12.19 -2.86
CA GLU A 218 -0.69 -11.32 -3.75
C GLU A 218 0.16 -12.10 -4.74
N LEU A 219 0.73 -13.22 -4.30
CA LEU A 219 1.56 -14.09 -5.15
C LEU A 219 0.76 -14.94 -6.13
N PHE A 220 -0.44 -15.37 -5.74
CA PHE A 220 -1.27 -16.33 -6.48
C PHE A 220 -2.66 -15.78 -6.82
N SER A 221 -2.79 -14.46 -6.93
CA SER A 221 -4.07 -13.75 -7.13
C SER A 221 -4.85 -14.22 -8.34
N THR A 222 -4.19 -14.65 -9.42
CA THR A 222 -4.83 -15.18 -10.62
C THR A 222 -5.79 -16.33 -10.31
N ILE A 223 -5.44 -17.18 -9.34
CA ILE A 223 -6.25 -18.35 -8.94
C ILE A 223 -7.08 -18.00 -7.70
N LEU A 224 -6.45 -17.38 -6.68
CA LEU A 224 -7.07 -17.16 -5.38
C LEU A 224 -8.20 -16.14 -5.39
N LYS A 225 -8.30 -15.29 -6.40
CA LYS A 225 -9.42 -14.33 -6.55
C LYS A 225 -10.80 -14.99 -6.63
N TYR A 226 -10.87 -16.26 -7.02
CA TYR A 226 -12.11 -17.01 -7.10
C TYR A 226 -12.54 -17.63 -5.75
N PHE A 227 -11.65 -17.70 -4.78
CA PHE A 227 -11.88 -18.29 -3.47
C PHE A 227 -12.23 -17.22 -2.41
N PRO A 228 -12.91 -17.57 -1.32
CA PRO A 228 -13.10 -16.67 -0.20
C PRO A 228 -11.76 -16.41 0.51
N GLY A 229 -11.55 -15.16 0.95
CA GLY A 229 -10.33 -14.80 1.64
C GLY A 229 -10.31 -13.33 2.08
N PRO A 230 -9.27 -12.90 2.80
CA PRO A 230 -9.16 -11.56 3.37
C PRO A 230 -9.17 -10.44 2.31
N HIS A 231 -8.79 -10.73 1.07
CA HIS A 231 -8.86 -9.76 -0.04
C HIS A 231 -10.28 -9.22 -0.25
N ARG A 232 -11.34 -10.02 -0.01
CA ARG A 232 -12.73 -9.57 -0.14
C ARG A 232 -13.10 -8.55 0.93
N GLU A 233 -12.58 -8.73 2.13
CA GLU A 233 -12.81 -7.80 3.24
C GLU A 233 -12.04 -6.50 3.03
N VAL A 234 -10.79 -6.56 2.60
CA VAL A 234 -10.03 -5.37 2.19
C VAL A 234 -10.78 -4.61 1.10
N TYR A 235 -11.27 -5.29 0.08
CA TYR A 235 -12.06 -4.67 -0.98
C TYR A 235 -13.31 -3.97 -0.43
N LYS A 236 -14.06 -4.64 0.45
CA LYS A 236 -15.26 -4.06 1.10
C LYS A 236 -14.90 -2.82 1.92
N ASN A 237 -13.84 -2.87 2.69
CA ASN A 237 -13.36 -1.74 3.48
C ASN A 237 -12.98 -0.55 2.59
N LEU A 238 -12.23 -0.80 1.53
CA LEU A 238 -11.85 0.25 0.57
C LEU A 238 -13.05 0.85 -0.17
N GLN A 239 -14.07 0.06 -0.47
CA GLN A 239 -15.32 0.59 -1.03
C GLN A 239 -16.05 1.50 -0.03
N GLU A 240 -16.05 1.18 1.25
CA GLU A 240 -16.64 2.02 2.29
C GLU A 240 -15.87 3.35 2.44
N VAL A 241 -14.53 3.29 2.41
CA VAL A 241 -13.68 4.49 2.36
C VAL A 241 -14.00 5.35 1.13
N ASN A 242 -14.09 4.74 -0.05
CA ASN A 242 -14.44 5.46 -1.28
C ASN A 242 -15.81 6.12 -1.19
N ARG A 243 -16.80 5.48 -0.54
CA ARG A 243 -18.13 6.06 -0.34
C ARG A 243 -18.07 7.27 0.59
N PHE A 244 -17.30 7.19 1.68
CA PHE A 244 -17.06 8.33 2.56
C PHE A 244 -16.44 9.51 1.81
N ILE A 245 -15.36 9.25 1.05
CA ILE A 245 -14.69 10.29 0.25
C ILE A 245 -15.64 10.86 -0.80
N GLY A 246 -16.40 10.00 -1.51
CA GLY A 246 -17.37 10.42 -2.53
C GLY A 246 -18.42 11.39 -1.97
N HIS A 247 -18.96 11.09 -0.78
CA HIS A 247 -19.90 11.99 -0.12
C HIS A 247 -19.28 13.36 0.21
N ARG A 248 -18.02 13.40 0.64
CA ARG A 248 -17.30 14.66 0.88
C ARG A 248 -17.05 15.44 -0.39
N VAL A 249 -16.67 14.76 -1.47
CA VAL A 249 -16.48 15.38 -2.80
C VAL A 249 -17.77 16.00 -3.33
N GLU A 250 -18.92 15.32 -3.20
CA GLU A 250 -20.21 15.88 -3.62
C GLU A 250 -20.58 17.14 -2.81
N LYS A 251 -20.40 17.10 -1.48
CA LYS A 251 -20.63 18.27 -0.64
C LYS A 251 -19.73 19.47 -1.03
N HIS A 252 -18.47 19.21 -1.38
CA HIS A 252 -17.55 20.25 -1.87
C HIS A 252 -18.01 20.80 -3.22
N ARG A 253 -18.47 19.94 -4.14
CA ARG A 253 -18.98 20.34 -5.46
C ARG A 253 -20.18 21.28 -5.36
N GLU A 254 -21.11 21.02 -4.42
CA GLU A 254 -22.27 21.86 -4.17
C GLU A 254 -21.91 23.26 -3.64
N THR A 255 -20.80 23.38 -2.92
CA THR A 255 -20.37 24.61 -2.23
C THR A 255 -19.09 25.22 -2.77
N LEU A 256 -18.65 24.77 -3.97
CA LEU A 256 -17.38 25.18 -4.57
C LEU A 256 -17.41 26.66 -4.94
N ASP A 257 -16.46 27.45 -4.41
CA ASP A 257 -16.16 28.79 -4.86
C ASP A 257 -14.87 28.77 -5.71
N PRO A 258 -14.99 28.97 -7.03
CA PRO A 258 -13.82 28.95 -7.91
C PRO A 258 -12.77 30.03 -7.59
N SER A 259 -13.16 31.13 -6.95
CA SER A 259 -12.25 32.23 -6.61
C SER A 259 -11.46 32.00 -5.32
N ASN A 260 -11.93 31.09 -4.45
CA ASN A 260 -11.34 30.86 -3.13
C ASN A 260 -11.40 29.38 -2.72
N PRO A 261 -10.55 28.50 -3.32
CA PRO A 261 -10.50 27.10 -2.96
C PRO A 261 -10.05 26.91 -1.51
N ARG A 262 -10.81 26.14 -0.74
CA ARG A 262 -10.65 25.96 0.71
C ARG A 262 -9.61 24.92 1.08
N ASP A 263 -9.45 23.88 0.21
CA ASP A 263 -8.71 22.68 0.49
C ASP A 263 -8.26 21.94 -0.80
N PHE A 264 -7.69 20.76 -0.59
CA PHE A 264 -7.23 19.92 -1.69
C PHE A 264 -8.36 19.48 -2.63
N ILE A 265 -9.54 19.15 -2.09
CA ILE A 265 -10.69 18.70 -2.91
C ILE A 265 -11.16 19.82 -3.82
N ASP A 266 -11.37 21.04 -3.29
CA ASP A 266 -11.78 22.19 -4.11
C ASP A 266 -10.79 22.44 -5.26
N THR A 267 -9.48 22.44 -4.95
CA THR A 267 -8.43 22.63 -5.98
C THR A 267 -8.43 21.52 -7.02
N PHE A 268 -8.67 20.28 -6.60
CA PHE A 268 -8.75 19.14 -7.51
C PHE A 268 -9.96 19.24 -8.44
N LEU A 269 -11.11 19.60 -7.90
CA LEU A 269 -12.35 19.83 -8.70
C LEU A 269 -12.13 20.92 -9.75
N LEU A 270 -11.57 22.06 -9.37
CA LEU A 270 -11.22 23.15 -10.30
C LEU A 270 -10.20 22.75 -11.38
N ARG A 271 -9.36 21.75 -11.08
CA ARG A 271 -8.42 21.23 -12.08
C ARG A 271 -9.04 20.25 -13.05
N MET A 272 -10.06 19.51 -12.63
CA MET A 272 -10.78 18.56 -13.49
C MET A 272 -11.66 19.28 -14.52
N ASP A 273 -12.16 20.49 -14.21
CA ASP A 273 -13.03 21.27 -15.08
C ASP A 273 -12.26 22.06 -16.17
N LYS A 274 -10.94 21.98 -16.16
CA LYS A 274 -10.01 22.58 -17.17
C LYS A 274 -9.51 21.55 -18.15
#